data_85249cdfc45558d45821d99102b6cf49
#
_entry.id   85249cdfc45558d45821d99102b6cf49
#
_cell.length_a   1.000
_cell.length_b   1.000
_cell.length_c   1.000
_cell.angle_alpha   90.00
_cell.angle_beta   90.00
_cell.angle_gamma   90.00
#
_symmetry.space_group_name_H-M   'P 1'
#
loop_
_entity.id
_entity.type
_entity.pdbx_description
1 polymer ?
#
loop_
_entity_poly.entity_id
_entity_poly.type
_entity_poly.pdbx_seq_one_letter_code
_entity_poly.pdbx_strand_id
1 'polypeptide(L)'
;KKPRFSLGSMIMLLVTLFVIIGMAVFLMMIAGDDVYERTRAVFGLLAEQTETASPVPTDAPTERPTPEITSAPTVGPTPTAAPTEAPKKIVIVAAGTIYAPKSVRESVQEGADHYDFTTTFEGLSGALENADLSLVTLETLAAGREKGYGNYNTTPQILDALRAVGVNFVSLATERALDKGYDGLDITVGELTSRSMGYAGVYPDGVNTGAAMLRIGGVQMAVLAYTYGLSDEGCGRTRDDSRGVAAMMDSRRVVRDITQARVDGANIVVVLPHWGTKNRVQTPETVRAAALEMAQAGADVILGTHPNVVQEMERLKTVRSDGLTYETVVCYSLGCLLTDARNSENTAGMAVRLEMTYDPVTRRASPGTPEVTPLYIARQREDSGIVYRVVDAENGQALQKLTMSEQAAAAQAAKRVKSAIQEE
;
A
#
# COMPACT_ATOMS: atom_id res chain seq x y z
N LYS A 1 -30.92 -14.24 54.66
CA LYS A 1 -31.98 -14.06 53.62
C LYS A 1 -31.39 -13.17 52.54
N LYS A 2 -31.18 -13.70 51.31
CA LYS A 2 -30.76 -12.91 50.17
C LYS A 2 -31.95 -12.06 49.70
N PRO A 3 -31.78 -10.78 49.39
CA PRO A 3 -32.85 -9.93 48.86
C PRO A 3 -33.31 -10.48 47.50
N ARG A 4 -34.58 -10.81 47.36
CA ARG A 4 -35.20 -11.15 46.08
C ARG A 4 -35.70 -9.84 45.46
N PHE A 5 -35.03 -9.38 44.41
CA PHE A 5 -35.56 -8.28 43.59
C PHE A 5 -36.84 -8.74 42.89
N SER A 6 -37.87 -7.92 42.93
CA SER A 6 -39.10 -8.20 42.20
C SER A 6 -38.87 -8.00 40.69
N LEU A 7 -39.60 -8.72 39.85
CA LEU A 7 -39.53 -8.58 38.39
C LEU A 7 -39.73 -7.11 37.96
N GLY A 8 -40.62 -6.36 38.65
CA GLY A 8 -40.86 -4.93 38.41
C GLY A 8 -39.63 -4.07 38.71
N SER A 9 -38.88 -4.37 39.79
CA SER A 9 -37.65 -3.64 40.12
C SER A 9 -36.55 -3.89 39.09
N MET A 10 -36.47 -5.07 38.51
CA MET A 10 -35.50 -5.44 37.48
C MET A 10 -35.81 -4.77 36.14
N ILE A 11 -37.09 -4.70 35.74
CA ILE A 11 -37.56 -3.99 34.56
C ILE A 11 -37.28 -2.48 34.69
N MET A 12 -37.56 -1.89 35.85
CA MET A 12 -37.32 -0.48 36.11
C MET A 12 -35.82 -0.15 36.03
N LEU A 13 -34.95 -1.03 36.54
CA LEU A 13 -33.49 -0.87 36.48
C LEU A 13 -32.97 -0.91 35.01
N LEU A 14 -33.50 -1.81 34.19
CA LEU A 14 -33.16 -1.93 32.76
C LEU A 14 -33.63 -0.70 31.98
N VAL A 15 -34.84 -0.19 32.21
CA VAL A 15 -35.35 1.02 31.57
C VAL A 15 -34.50 2.24 31.94
N THR A 16 -34.15 2.36 33.25
CA THR A 16 -33.29 3.46 33.71
C THR A 16 -31.89 3.40 33.03
N LEU A 17 -31.30 2.20 32.93
CA LEU A 17 -30.05 2.00 32.28
C LEU A 17 -30.12 2.36 30.79
N PHE A 18 -31.18 1.98 30.08
CA PHE A 18 -31.39 2.35 28.66
C PHE A 18 -31.53 3.86 28.46
N VAL A 19 -32.24 4.55 29.37
CA VAL A 19 -32.37 6.03 29.33
C VAL A 19 -31.02 6.70 29.57
N ILE A 20 -30.21 6.21 30.50
CA ILE A 20 -28.88 6.77 30.78
C ILE A 20 -27.94 6.57 29.58
N ILE A 21 -27.95 5.38 28.97
CA ILE A 21 -27.13 5.10 27.76
C ILE A 21 -27.59 5.98 26.59
N GLY A 22 -28.91 6.09 26.36
CA GLY A 22 -29.46 6.95 25.31
C GLY A 22 -29.09 8.44 25.50
N MET A 23 -29.11 8.91 26.74
CA MET A 23 -28.72 10.29 27.07
C MET A 23 -27.21 10.50 26.93
N ALA A 24 -26.39 9.52 27.28
CA ALA A 24 -24.94 9.58 27.09
C ALA A 24 -24.56 9.62 25.59
N VAL A 25 -25.21 8.80 24.74
CA VAL A 25 -25.00 8.80 23.28
C VAL A 25 -25.46 10.12 22.67
N PHE A 26 -26.60 10.67 23.12
CA PHE A 26 -27.12 11.96 22.68
C PHE A 26 -26.19 13.12 23.06
N LEU A 27 -25.64 13.12 24.28
CA LEU A 27 -24.64 14.10 24.73
C LEU A 27 -23.32 14.00 23.96
N MET A 28 -22.88 12.78 23.59
CA MET A 28 -21.72 12.59 22.74
C MET A 28 -21.95 13.12 21.32
N MET A 29 -23.14 12.96 20.74
CA MET A 29 -23.47 13.53 19.44
C MET A 29 -23.44 15.06 19.45
N ILE A 30 -24.05 15.69 20.47
CA ILE A 30 -24.07 17.17 20.60
C ILE A 30 -22.67 17.72 20.90
N ALA A 31 -21.89 17.07 21.77
CA ALA A 31 -20.53 17.51 22.07
C ALA A 31 -19.59 17.36 20.86
N GLY A 32 -19.85 16.41 19.96
CA GLY A 32 -19.11 16.26 18.69
C GLY A 32 -19.28 17.48 17.77
N ASP A 33 -20.52 17.96 17.61
CA ASP A 33 -20.83 19.11 16.77
C ASP A 33 -20.27 20.42 17.37
N ASP A 34 -20.36 20.60 18.69
CA ASP A 34 -19.86 21.80 19.39
C ASP A 34 -18.32 21.92 19.36
N VAL A 35 -17.61 20.79 19.40
CA VAL A 35 -16.15 20.74 19.23
C VAL A 35 -15.75 21.09 17.80
N TYR A 36 -16.50 20.61 16.79
CA TYR A 36 -16.24 20.90 15.39
C TYR A 36 -16.46 22.40 15.08
N GLU A 37 -17.57 23.01 15.54
CA GLU A 37 -17.85 24.43 15.34
C GLU A 37 -16.88 25.34 16.10
N ARG A 38 -16.45 24.99 17.32
CA ARG A 38 -15.40 25.74 18.05
C ARG A 38 -14.06 25.69 17.34
N THR A 39 -13.69 24.55 16.77
CA THR A 39 -12.44 24.41 16.02
C THR A 39 -12.49 25.28 14.75
N ARG A 40 -13.62 25.28 14.03
CA ARG A 40 -13.84 26.11 12.85
C ARG A 40 -13.82 27.63 13.18
N ALA A 41 -14.39 28.03 14.31
CA ALA A 41 -14.37 29.42 14.77
C ALA A 41 -12.93 29.89 15.12
N VAL A 42 -12.12 29.04 15.73
CA VAL A 42 -10.70 29.35 16.03
C VAL A 42 -9.87 29.50 14.76
N PHE A 43 -10.08 28.65 13.76
CA PHE A 43 -9.40 28.79 12.46
C PHE A 43 -9.89 30.01 11.66
N GLY A 44 -11.16 30.38 11.76
CA GLY A 44 -11.70 31.61 11.18
C GLY A 44 -11.08 32.88 11.77
N LEU A 45 -10.90 32.93 13.09
CA LEU A 45 -10.26 34.05 13.79
C LEU A 45 -8.77 34.21 13.47
N LEU A 46 -8.09 33.13 13.15
CA LEU A 46 -6.67 33.17 12.72
C LEU A 46 -6.53 33.71 11.28
N ALA A 47 -7.52 33.53 10.43
CA ALA A 47 -7.53 34.06 9.07
C ALA A 47 -7.83 35.59 9.02
N GLU A 48 -8.57 36.14 9.98
CA GLU A 48 -8.89 37.59 10.05
C GLU A 48 -7.79 38.48 10.65
N GLN A 49 -6.73 37.91 11.24
CA GLN A 49 -5.63 38.69 11.83
C GLN A 49 -4.51 39.08 10.84
N THR A 50 -4.63 38.76 9.56
CA THR A 50 -3.62 39.10 8.55
C THR A 50 -3.92 40.31 7.67
N GLU A 51 -5.02 41.01 7.87
CA GLU A 51 -5.33 42.22 7.12
C GLU A 51 -5.67 43.40 8.04
N THR A 52 -4.68 44.11 8.56
CA THR A 52 -4.78 45.55 8.84
C THR A 52 -3.39 46.14 8.99
N ALA A 53 -2.81 46.58 7.90
CA ALA A 53 -1.77 47.60 7.90
C ALA A 53 -2.42 48.96 7.65
N SER A 54 -2.42 49.77 8.69
CA SER A 54 -2.97 51.16 8.68
C SER A 54 -2.05 52.08 7.85
N PRO A 55 -2.58 53.10 7.15
CA PRO A 55 -1.78 53.99 6.32
C PRO A 55 -1.01 55.03 7.15
N VAL A 56 0.24 55.22 6.79
CA VAL A 56 1.15 56.24 7.32
C VAL A 56 0.78 57.59 6.71
N PRO A 57 0.76 58.74 7.47
CA PRO A 57 0.43 60.07 6.92
C PRO A 57 1.51 60.59 5.98
N THR A 58 1.06 61.23 4.90
CA THR A 58 1.87 61.89 3.89
C THR A 58 2.24 63.28 4.37
N ASP A 59 3.51 63.59 4.54
CA ASP A 59 4.05 64.94 4.69
C ASP A 59 4.33 65.55 3.32
N ALA A 60 4.10 66.87 3.22
CA ALA A 60 4.11 67.70 2.00
C ALA A 60 5.51 67.85 1.38
N PRO A 61 5.62 68.18 0.07
CA PRO A 61 6.83 68.11 -0.67
C PRO A 61 7.76 69.28 -0.43
N THR A 62 9.02 69.01 -0.13
CA THR A 62 10.13 69.99 -0.20
C THR A 62 10.75 69.92 -1.58
N GLU A 63 10.97 71.09 -2.18
CA GLU A 63 11.57 71.24 -3.52
C GLU A 63 12.97 70.61 -3.61
N ARG A 64 13.17 69.85 -4.64
CA ARG A 64 14.42 69.16 -4.96
C ARG A 64 15.23 69.93 -6.01
N PRO A 65 16.54 70.11 -5.85
CA PRO A 65 17.38 70.64 -6.91
C PRO A 65 17.52 69.64 -8.06
N THR A 66 17.58 70.15 -9.27
CA THR A 66 17.72 69.44 -10.54
C THR A 66 19.02 68.61 -10.56
N PRO A 67 19.00 67.30 -10.82
CA PRO A 67 20.21 66.52 -10.97
C PRO A 67 20.78 66.64 -12.38
N GLU A 68 22.08 66.79 -12.42
CA GLU A 68 22.97 66.71 -13.58
C GLU A 68 22.84 65.33 -14.30
N ILE A 69 22.82 65.31 -15.62
CA ILE A 69 22.70 64.14 -16.45
C ILE A 69 24.00 63.35 -16.37
N THR A 70 24.01 62.32 -15.53
CA THR A 70 25.08 61.33 -15.51
C THR A 70 24.75 60.20 -16.47
N SER A 71 25.71 59.78 -17.27
CA SER A 71 25.65 58.72 -18.29
C SER A 71 24.87 57.46 -17.84
N ALA A 72 24.07 56.90 -18.76
CA ALA A 72 23.28 55.71 -18.57
C ALA A 72 24.12 54.53 -18.03
N PRO A 73 23.61 53.79 -16.99
CA PRO A 73 24.29 52.61 -16.52
C PRO A 73 24.32 51.53 -17.62
N THR A 74 25.51 51.01 -17.87
CA THR A 74 25.71 49.82 -18.72
C THR A 74 24.85 48.69 -18.14
N VAL A 75 23.90 48.16 -18.92
CA VAL A 75 23.11 47.02 -18.57
C VAL A 75 24.07 45.84 -18.37
N GLY A 76 24.25 45.42 -17.10
CA GLY A 76 25.01 44.21 -16.75
C GLY A 76 24.38 43.00 -17.42
N PRO A 77 25.14 41.92 -17.63
CA PRO A 77 24.62 40.73 -18.28
C PRO A 77 23.39 40.22 -17.48
N THR A 78 22.30 40.01 -18.18
CA THR A 78 21.09 39.38 -17.63
C THR A 78 21.51 38.08 -16.97
N PRO A 79 21.17 37.82 -15.70
CA PRO A 79 21.54 36.57 -15.05
C PRO A 79 20.99 35.41 -15.87
N THR A 80 21.89 34.57 -16.36
CA THR A 80 21.51 33.29 -17.01
C THR A 80 20.67 32.52 -16.02
N ALA A 81 19.44 32.17 -16.41
CA ALA A 81 18.56 31.34 -15.57
C ALA A 81 19.31 30.07 -15.15
N ALA A 82 19.33 29.78 -13.86
CA ALA A 82 19.91 28.54 -13.36
C ALA A 82 19.28 27.34 -14.09
N PRO A 83 20.06 26.29 -14.44
CA PRO A 83 19.52 25.13 -15.10
C PRO A 83 18.34 24.56 -14.32
N THR A 84 17.17 24.54 -14.92
CA THR A 84 15.99 23.91 -14.33
C THR A 84 16.23 22.41 -14.23
N GLU A 85 16.14 21.83 -13.04
CA GLU A 85 16.31 20.38 -12.84
C GLU A 85 15.26 19.61 -13.65
N ALA A 86 15.70 18.66 -14.49
CA ALA A 86 14.80 17.89 -15.34
C ALA A 86 13.87 16.95 -14.53
N PRO A 87 12.66 16.65 -15.02
CA PRO A 87 11.79 15.66 -14.42
C PRO A 87 12.48 14.31 -14.25
N LYS A 88 12.20 13.63 -13.14
CA LYS A 88 12.76 12.32 -12.78
C LYS A 88 11.73 11.24 -12.99
N LYS A 89 12.16 10.12 -13.57
CA LYS A 89 11.32 8.96 -13.78
C LYS A 89 11.66 7.87 -12.78
N ILE A 90 10.65 7.27 -12.19
CA ILE A 90 10.74 6.14 -11.24
C ILE A 90 9.81 5.05 -11.73
N VAL A 91 10.36 3.86 -11.93
CA VAL A 91 9.60 2.68 -12.36
C VAL A 91 9.22 1.83 -11.16
N ILE A 92 7.93 1.72 -10.90
CA ILE A 92 7.36 0.86 -9.85
C ILE A 92 6.77 -0.35 -10.54
N VAL A 93 7.10 -1.56 -10.06
CA VAL A 93 6.43 -2.81 -10.48
C VAL A 93 5.88 -3.49 -9.25
N ALA A 94 4.61 -3.91 -9.30
CA ALA A 94 3.99 -4.67 -8.23
C ALA A 94 3.39 -5.96 -8.76
N ALA A 95 3.56 -7.06 -8.03
CA ALA A 95 2.90 -8.33 -8.30
C ALA A 95 2.10 -8.79 -7.07
N GLY A 96 1.26 -9.81 -7.27
CA GLY A 96 0.25 -10.23 -6.32
C GLY A 96 0.75 -10.86 -5.02
N THR A 97 -0.15 -11.60 -4.38
CA THR A 97 0.07 -12.23 -3.07
C THR A 97 0.84 -13.54 -3.19
N ILE A 98 1.81 -13.74 -2.32
CA ILE A 98 2.56 -14.99 -2.16
C ILE A 98 1.98 -15.76 -0.98
N TYR A 99 1.34 -16.87 -1.29
CA TYR A 99 0.94 -17.90 -0.35
C TYR A 99 1.68 -19.19 -0.65
N ALA A 100 2.63 -19.57 0.22
CA ALA A 100 3.49 -20.75 0.07
C ALA A 100 3.18 -21.81 1.15
N PRO A 101 2.05 -22.56 1.02
CA PRO A 101 1.65 -23.60 1.96
C PRO A 101 2.59 -24.80 1.89
N LYS A 102 2.28 -25.82 2.69
CA LYS A 102 3.06 -27.07 2.76
C LYS A 102 3.34 -27.67 1.39
N SER A 103 2.32 -27.76 0.52
CA SER A 103 2.42 -28.33 -0.84
C SER A 103 3.44 -27.60 -1.73
N VAL A 104 3.44 -26.26 -1.66
CA VAL A 104 4.40 -25.42 -2.40
C VAL A 104 5.81 -25.58 -1.81
N ARG A 105 5.96 -25.51 -0.49
CA ARG A 105 7.26 -25.68 0.17
C ARG A 105 7.88 -27.05 -0.10
N GLU A 106 7.07 -28.14 -0.02
CA GLU A 106 7.55 -29.50 -0.28
C GLU A 106 7.93 -29.72 -1.75
N SER A 107 7.31 -28.98 -2.69
CA SER A 107 7.63 -29.09 -4.12
C SER A 107 9.03 -28.59 -4.50
N VAL A 108 9.64 -27.81 -3.64
CA VAL A 108 10.97 -27.20 -3.84
C VAL A 108 11.99 -27.70 -2.82
N GLN A 109 11.65 -28.77 -2.10
CA GLN A 109 12.53 -29.37 -1.10
C GLN A 109 13.52 -30.31 -1.76
N GLU A 110 14.82 -30.02 -1.66
CA GLU A 110 15.94 -30.84 -2.21
C GLU A 110 16.68 -31.66 -1.14
N GLY A 111 16.37 -31.44 0.13
CA GLY A 111 17.01 -32.12 1.26
C GLY A 111 16.29 -31.85 2.59
N ALA A 112 16.89 -32.21 3.71
CA ALA A 112 16.24 -32.07 5.02
C ALA A 112 15.87 -30.62 5.38
N ASP A 113 16.76 -29.70 5.03
CA ASP A 113 16.60 -28.24 5.32
C ASP A 113 17.01 -27.36 4.11
N HIS A 114 17.07 -27.93 2.92
CA HIS A 114 17.40 -27.22 1.69
C HIS A 114 16.16 -27.11 0.79
N TYR A 115 15.87 -25.86 0.35
CA TYR A 115 14.69 -25.51 -0.44
C TYR A 115 15.10 -24.54 -1.54
N ASP A 116 14.83 -24.87 -2.80
CA ASP A 116 15.16 -24.03 -3.96
C ASP A 116 13.91 -23.52 -4.67
N PHE A 117 13.55 -22.26 -4.45
CA PHE A 117 12.44 -21.56 -5.10
C PHE A 117 12.85 -20.88 -6.42
N THR A 118 14.08 -21.03 -6.91
CA THR A 118 14.57 -20.29 -8.08
C THR A 118 13.65 -20.48 -9.27
N THR A 119 13.32 -21.71 -9.63
CA THR A 119 12.44 -22.00 -10.78
C THR A 119 11.00 -21.57 -10.55
N THR A 120 10.57 -21.41 -9.29
CA THR A 120 9.21 -20.97 -8.95
C THR A 120 8.95 -19.55 -9.45
N PHE A 121 9.93 -18.63 -9.33
CA PHE A 121 9.76 -17.23 -9.64
C PHE A 121 10.47 -16.77 -10.93
N GLU A 122 11.22 -17.63 -11.61
CA GLU A 122 11.99 -17.28 -12.81
C GLU A 122 11.15 -16.51 -13.86
N GLY A 123 9.89 -16.90 -14.06
CA GLY A 123 9.00 -16.28 -15.03
C GLY A 123 8.55 -14.85 -14.68
N LEU A 124 8.85 -14.37 -13.47
CA LEU A 124 8.56 -12.99 -13.05
C LEU A 124 9.67 -12.01 -13.49
N SER A 125 10.88 -12.48 -13.77
CA SER A 125 12.06 -11.64 -14.01
C SER A 125 11.87 -10.63 -15.13
N GLY A 126 11.23 -11.00 -16.25
CA GLY A 126 10.96 -10.08 -17.35
C GLY A 126 10.04 -8.91 -16.97
N ALA A 127 9.00 -9.16 -16.15
CA ALA A 127 8.12 -8.10 -15.68
C ALA A 127 8.82 -7.12 -14.73
N LEU A 128 9.84 -7.58 -13.98
CA LEU A 128 10.60 -6.78 -13.01
C LEU A 128 11.84 -6.10 -13.60
N GLU A 129 12.16 -6.35 -14.88
CA GLU A 129 13.36 -5.78 -15.51
C GLU A 129 13.37 -4.26 -15.41
N ASN A 130 14.51 -3.69 -14.98
CA ASN A 130 14.71 -2.23 -14.81
C ASN A 130 13.69 -1.55 -13.89
N ALA A 131 13.07 -2.27 -12.94
CA ALA A 131 12.25 -1.66 -11.91
C ALA A 131 13.13 -1.02 -10.82
N ASP A 132 12.82 0.24 -10.47
CA ASP A 132 13.46 0.92 -9.33
C ASP A 132 12.89 0.44 -7.99
N LEU A 133 11.58 0.17 -7.96
CA LEU A 133 10.87 -0.39 -6.83
C LEU A 133 10.00 -1.56 -7.29
N SER A 134 10.27 -2.75 -6.80
CA SER A 134 9.55 -3.99 -7.12
C SER A 134 8.92 -4.59 -5.86
N LEU A 135 7.59 -4.64 -5.87
CA LEU A 135 6.73 -4.89 -4.71
C LEU A 135 6.00 -6.23 -4.84
N VAL A 136 5.96 -7.00 -3.74
CA VAL A 136 5.08 -8.18 -3.60
C VAL A 136 4.43 -8.17 -2.21
N THR A 137 3.32 -8.88 -2.05
CA THR A 137 2.70 -9.11 -0.74
C THR A 137 3.01 -10.52 -0.26
N LEU A 138 3.63 -10.65 0.90
CA LEU A 138 3.97 -11.94 1.50
C LEU A 138 2.93 -12.30 2.57
N GLU A 139 1.98 -13.17 2.21
CA GLU A 139 0.95 -13.66 3.15
C GLU A 139 1.47 -14.83 4.00
N THR A 140 2.53 -15.50 3.56
CA THR A 140 3.21 -16.57 4.29
C THR A 140 4.49 -16.03 4.92
N LEU A 141 4.62 -16.11 6.25
CA LEU A 141 5.84 -15.71 6.95
C LEU A 141 7.06 -16.57 6.53
N ALA A 142 8.24 -15.97 6.53
CA ALA A 142 9.51 -16.64 6.26
C ALA A 142 10.29 -16.89 7.56
N ALA A 143 9.61 -17.39 8.59
CA ALA A 143 10.18 -17.60 9.92
C ALA A 143 10.83 -18.97 10.13
N GLY A 144 10.87 -19.81 9.11
CA GLY A 144 11.59 -21.06 9.13
C GLY A 144 11.01 -22.13 10.04
N ARG A 145 11.83 -23.20 10.24
CA ARG A 145 11.44 -24.41 10.96
C ARG A 145 11.20 -24.18 12.45
N GLU A 146 11.91 -23.25 13.07
CA GLU A 146 11.82 -23.00 14.52
C GLU A 146 10.41 -22.57 14.97
N LYS A 147 9.65 -21.89 14.10
CA LYS A 147 8.28 -21.48 14.36
C LYS A 147 7.22 -22.49 13.89
N GLY A 148 7.67 -23.65 13.41
CA GLY A 148 6.81 -24.67 12.82
C GLY A 148 6.16 -24.21 11.52
N TYR A 149 6.32 -24.98 10.47
CA TYR A 149 5.89 -24.53 9.13
C TYR A 149 4.38 -24.29 9.03
N GLY A 150 3.53 -25.30 9.07
CA GLY A 150 2.09 -25.14 8.83
C GLY A 150 1.81 -24.58 7.42
N ASN A 151 0.69 -23.84 7.28
CA ASN A 151 0.27 -23.28 5.99
C ASN A 151 0.73 -21.84 5.75
N TYR A 152 0.97 -21.07 6.81
CA TYR A 152 1.30 -19.64 6.72
C TYR A 152 2.70 -19.32 7.26
N ASN A 153 3.59 -20.30 7.18
CA ASN A 153 5.01 -20.14 7.44
C ASN A 153 5.83 -21.05 6.53
N THR A 154 6.85 -20.49 5.93
CA THR A 154 7.76 -21.18 5.02
C THR A 154 9.22 -20.93 5.42
N THR A 155 10.15 -21.37 4.59
CA THR A 155 11.58 -21.20 4.78
C THR A 155 12.06 -19.86 4.24
N PRO A 156 13.10 -19.22 4.85
CA PRO A 156 13.65 -17.94 4.38
C PRO A 156 14.23 -17.99 2.95
N GLN A 157 14.58 -19.18 2.41
CA GLN A 157 15.07 -19.32 1.04
C GLN A 157 14.09 -18.79 -0.03
N ILE A 158 12.79 -18.69 0.27
CA ILE A 158 11.84 -18.04 -0.64
C ILE A 158 12.24 -16.59 -0.93
N LEU A 159 12.83 -15.89 0.05
CA LEU A 159 13.27 -14.50 -0.09
C LEU A 159 14.51 -14.39 -0.98
N ASP A 160 15.39 -15.41 -0.98
CA ASP A 160 16.54 -15.46 -1.87
C ASP A 160 16.10 -15.53 -3.34
N ALA A 161 15.13 -16.39 -3.63
CA ALA A 161 14.57 -16.52 -4.97
C ALA A 161 13.83 -15.27 -5.44
N LEU A 162 13.05 -14.64 -4.55
CA LEU A 162 12.38 -13.37 -4.86
C LEU A 162 13.39 -12.25 -5.16
N ARG A 163 14.43 -12.13 -4.34
CA ARG A 163 15.50 -11.17 -4.58
C ARG A 163 16.23 -11.41 -5.89
N ALA A 164 16.52 -12.69 -6.20
CA ALA A 164 17.23 -13.07 -7.43
C ALA A 164 16.49 -12.65 -8.70
N VAL A 165 15.17 -12.66 -8.70
CA VAL A 165 14.36 -12.17 -9.84
C VAL A 165 14.11 -10.66 -9.81
N GLY A 166 14.60 -9.95 -8.80
CA GLY A 166 14.57 -8.49 -8.74
C GLY A 166 13.56 -7.89 -7.75
N VAL A 167 12.85 -8.69 -6.93
CA VAL A 167 11.99 -8.16 -5.86
C VAL A 167 12.86 -7.48 -4.80
N ASN A 168 12.57 -6.22 -4.48
CA ASN A 168 13.33 -5.45 -3.50
C ASN A 168 12.50 -4.92 -2.32
N PHE A 169 11.17 -5.08 -2.38
CA PHE A 169 10.28 -4.61 -1.32
C PHE A 169 9.10 -5.56 -1.08
N VAL A 170 8.69 -5.74 0.19
CA VAL A 170 7.67 -6.69 0.59
C VAL A 170 6.62 -6.01 1.48
N SER A 171 5.33 -6.16 1.14
CA SER A 171 4.24 -5.87 2.08
C SER A 171 4.05 -7.06 3.02
N LEU A 172 4.14 -6.81 4.32
CA LEU A 172 3.84 -7.77 5.38
C LEU A 172 2.48 -7.51 6.06
N ALA A 173 1.77 -6.44 5.67
CA ALA A 173 0.45 -6.15 6.19
C ALA A 173 -0.59 -7.09 5.58
N THR A 174 -0.72 -8.28 6.14
CA THR A 174 -1.71 -9.28 5.74
C THR A 174 -2.48 -9.79 6.95
N GLU A 175 -3.59 -10.47 6.74
CA GLU A 175 -4.34 -11.09 7.84
C GLU A 175 -3.52 -12.16 8.59
N ARG A 176 -2.46 -12.68 7.97
CA ARG A 176 -1.61 -13.76 8.50
C ARG A 176 -0.32 -13.27 9.15
N ALA A 177 -0.09 -11.97 9.20
CA ALA A 177 1.15 -11.38 9.68
C ALA A 177 1.57 -11.82 11.08
N LEU A 178 0.62 -12.19 11.95
CA LEU A 178 0.87 -12.65 13.32
C LEU A 178 0.54 -14.12 13.58
N ASP A 179 0.30 -14.94 12.55
CA ASP A 179 -0.02 -16.37 12.73
C ASP A 179 1.10 -17.16 13.42
N LYS A 180 2.33 -16.68 13.42
CA LYS A 180 3.48 -17.23 14.17
C LYS A 180 3.93 -16.35 15.34
N GLY A 181 3.05 -15.45 15.79
CA GLY A 181 3.33 -14.48 16.84
C GLY A 181 4.33 -13.41 16.43
N TYR A 182 4.66 -12.53 17.37
CA TYR A 182 5.65 -11.48 17.14
C TYR A 182 7.03 -12.03 16.83
N ASP A 183 7.46 -13.11 17.48
CA ASP A 183 8.76 -13.75 17.19
C ASP A 183 8.84 -14.22 15.73
N GLY A 184 7.78 -14.82 15.17
CA GLY A 184 7.77 -15.27 13.78
C GLY A 184 7.81 -14.07 12.82
N LEU A 185 7.17 -12.96 13.19
CA LEU A 185 7.26 -11.72 12.45
C LEU A 185 8.66 -11.11 12.52
N ASP A 186 9.25 -11.02 13.73
CA ASP A 186 10.60 -10.49 13.95
C ASP A 186 11.66 -11.27 13.16
N ILE A 187 11.56 -12.62 13.14
CA ILE A 187 12.43 -13.45 12.33
C ILE A 187 12.26 -13.11 10.84
N THR A 188 11.02 -13.03 10.35
CA THR A 188 10.74 -12.71 8.94
C THR A 188 11.32 -11.35 8.55
N VAL A 189 11.19 -10.34 9.41
CA VAL A 189 11.75 -9.00 9.21
C VAL A 189 13.29 -9.05 9.24
N GLY A 190 13.88 -9.80 10.15
CA GLY A 190 15.33 -10.03 10.20
C GLY A 190 15.85 -10.65 8.91
N GLU A 191 15.15 -11.65 8.38
CA GLU A 191 15.49 -12.32 7.11
C GLU A 191 15.38 -11.38 5.90
N LEU A 192 14.37 -10.49 5.85
CA LEU A 192 14.26 -9.45 4.82
C LEU A 192 15.41 -8.43 4.93
N THR A 193 15.69 -7.96 6.14
CA THR A 193 16.73 -6.97 6.39
C THR A 193 18.11 -7.50 6.03
N SER A 194 18.43 -8.76 6.40
CA SER A 194 19.71 -9.41 6.06
C SER A 194 19.95 -9.50 4.56
N ARG A 195 18.87 -9.55 3.76
CA ARG A 195 18.90 -9.56 2.30
C ARG A 195 18.80 -8.19 1.66
N SER A 196 18.80 -7.11 2.46
CA SER A 196 18.59 -5.73 2.01
C SER A 196 17.28 -5.56 1.22
N MET A 197 16.23 -6.26 1.63
CA MET A 197 14.87 -6.11 1.13
C MET A 197 14.09 -5.15 2.03
N GLY A 198 13.43 -4.15 1.44
CA GLY A 198 12.55 -3.25 2.17
C GLY A 198 11.24 -3.95 2.57
N TYR A 199 10.57 -3.42 3.58
CA TYR A 199 9.25 -3.91 3.98
C TYR A 199 8.37 -2.78 4.53
N ALA A 200 7.05 -3.00 4.56
CA ALA A 200 6.08 -2.11 5.19
C ALA A 200 4.92 -2.89 5.83
N GLY A 201 4.20 -2.21 6.72
CA GLY A 201 2.95 -2.69 7.31
C GLY A 201 3.11 -3.42 8.63
N VAL A 202 4.34 -3.56 9.13
CA VAL A 202 4.66 -4.15 10.43
C VAL A 202 5.73 -3.33 11.14
N TYR A 203 5.72 -3.36 12.47
CA TYR A 203 6.58 -2.54 13.32
C TYR A 203 7.18 -3.39 14.45
N PRO A 204 8.28 -4.14 14.18
CA PRO A 204 8.85 -5.09 15.16
C PRO A 204 9.31 -4.44 16.46
N ASP A 205 9.87 -3.24 16.39
CA ASP A 205 10.39 -2.45 17.52
C ASP A 205 9.32 -1.62 18.25
N GLY A 206 8.05 -1.80 17.87
CA GLY A 206 6.92 -1.09 18.49
C GLY A 206 6.81 0.38 18.11
N VAL A 207 7.75 0.89 17.30
CA VAL A 207 7.72 2.26 16.81
C VAL A 207 6.96 2.28 15.49
N ASN A 208 5.69 2.70 15.55
CA ASN A 208 4.89 2.87 14.35
C ASN A 208 5.29 4.17 13.62
N THR A 209 6.09 4.02 12.59
CA THR A 209 6.55 5.14 11.74
C THR A 209 5.56 5.50 10.62
N GLY A 210 4.44 4.76 10.49
CA GLY A 210 3.47 4.93 9.41
C GLY A 210 4.00 4.44 8.07
N ALA A 211 4.89 5.19 7.45
CA ALA A 211 5.44 4.92 6.13
C ALA A 211 6.89 4.41 6.17
N ALA A 212 7.21 3.46 5.29
CA ALA A 212 8.59 3.19 4.93
C ALA A 212 9.06 4.28 3.95
N MET A 213 10.01 5.12 4.41
CA MET A 213 10.55 6.22 3.60
C MET A 213 11.77 5.74 2.80
N LEU A 214 11.72 5.88 1.48
CA LEU A 214 12.75 5.45 0.53
C LEU A 214 13.27 6.65 -0.26
N ARG A 215 14.53 6.58 -0.71
CA ARG A 215 15.11 7.57 -1.63
C ARG A 215 15.61 6.89 -2.88
N ILE A 216 14.91 7.06 -3.99
CA ILE A 216 15.16 6.41 -5.29
C ILE A 216 15.40 7.49 -6.33
N GLY A 217 16.53 7.48 -7.04
CA GLY A 217 16.87 8.48 -8.07
C GLY A 217 16.83 9.93 -7.56
N GLY A 218 17.00 10.14 -6.23
CA GLY A 218 16.88 11.46 -5.61
C GLY A 218 15.43 11.90 -5.34
N VAL A 219 14.43 11.04 -5.62
CA VAL A 219 13.01 11.24 -5.28
C VAL A 219 12.71 10.57 -3.95
N GLN A 220 12.04 11.29 -3.06
CA GLN A 220 11.58 10.75 -1.77
C GLN A 220 10.26 10.02 -1.99
N MET A 221 10.20 8.75 -1.62
CA MET A 221 9.02 7.91 -1.75
C MET A 221 8.59 7.38 -0.40
N ALA A 222 7.29 7.36 -0.13
CA ALA A 222 6.69 6.71 1.01
C ALA A 222 5.94 5.46 0.56
N VAL A 223 6.18 4.33 1.22
CA VAL A 223 5.39 3.10 1.03
C VAL A 223 4.67 2.79 2.33
N LEU A 224 3.33 2.72 2.26
CA LEU A 224 2.47 2.37 3.38
C LEU A 224 1.75 1.06 3.06
N ALA A 225 1.61 0.19 4.05
CA ALA A 225 0.88 -1.05 3.87
C ALA A 225 -0.08 -1.29 5.06
N TYR A 226 -1.28 -1.77 4.75
CA TYR A 226 -2.36 -1.95 5.73
C TYR A 226 -3.08 -3.27 5.48
N THR A 227 -3.61 -3.89 6.54
CA THR A 227 -4.52 -5.03 6.45
C THR A 227 -5.89 -4.69 7.03
N TYR A 228 -6.94 -5.25 6.45
CA TYR A 228 -8.32 -5.09 6.96
C TYR A 228 -8.53 -5.70 8.36
N GLY A 229 -7.65 -6.59 8.79
CA GLY A 229 -7.72 -7.28 10.07
C GLY A 229 -6.65 -8.37 10.19
N LEU A 230 -6.71 -9.11 11.27
CA LEU A 230 -5.88 -10.28 11.53
C LEU A 230 -6.76 -11.53 11.56
N SER A 231 -6.16 -12.71 11.30
CA SER A 231 -6.79 -14.00 11.47
C SER A 231 -7.15 -14.24 12.94
N ASP A 232 -8.03 -15.20 13.23
CA ASP A 232 -8.38 -15.58 14.61
C ASP A 232 -7.12 -16.00 15.40
N GLU A 233 -6.16 -16.68 14.77
CA GLU A 233 -4.88 -17.05 15.37
C GLU A 233 -4.03 -15.81 15.68
N GLY A 234 -3.95 -14.86 14.76
CA GLY A 234 -3.25 -13.59 14.94
C GLY A 234 -3.93 -12.68 15.97
N CYS A 235 -5.25 -12.56 15.96
CA CYS A 235 -6.01 -11.76 16.93
C CYS A 235 -5.79 -12.19 18.37
N GLY A 236 -5.64 -13.49 18.63
CA GLY A 236 -5.36 -14.02 19.97
C GLY A 236 -4.02 -13.59 20.55
N ARG A 237 -3.11 -13.05 19.73
CA ARG A 237 -1.73 -12.68 20.08
C ARG A 237 -1.51 -11.17 20.26
N THR A 238 -2.52 -10.33 20.02
CA THR A 238 -2.39 -8.86 20.03
C THR A 238 -2.81 -8.18 21.33
N ARG A 239 -3.21 -8.94 22.39
CA ARG A 239 -3.96 -8.39 23.53
C ARG A 239 -3.21 -7.40 24.41
N ASP A 240 -1.86 -7.41 24.45
CA ASP A 240 -1.09 -6.59 25.40
C ASP A 240 0.15 -5.90 24.78
N ASP A 241 0.30 -5.89 23.45
CA ASP A 241 1.49 -5.35 22.82
C ASP A 241 1.13 -4.23 21.83
N SER A 242 1.74 -3.06 22.01
CA SER A 242 1.61 -1.91 21.10
C SER A 242 2.29 -2.14 19.75
N ARG A 243 3.18 -3.13 19.66
CA ARG A 243 3.77 -3.57 18.39
C ARG A 243 2.71 -4.28 17.59
N GLY A 244 2.56 -3.98 16.34
CA GLY A 244 1.51 -4.59 15.58
C GLY A 244 1.58 -4.33 14.09
N VAL A 245 0.68 -5.01 13.42
CA VAL A 245 0.40 -4.77 12.00
C VAL A 245 -0.43 -3.52 11.86
N ALA A 246 -0.16 -2.70 10.87
CA ALA A 246 -1.00 -1.57 10.55
C ALA A 246 -2.38 -2.05 10.07
N ALA A 247 -3.40 -1.86 10.91
CA ALA A 247 -4.76 -2.26 10.58
C ALA A 247 -5.46 -1.16 9.78
N MET A 248 -6.09 -1.53 8.67
CA MET A 248 -6.78 -0.59 7.78
C MET A 248 -8.18 -0.18 8.28
N MET A 249 -8.75 -0.92 9.25
CA MET A 249 -10.11 -0.68 9.78
C MET A 249 -10.32 0.73 10.35
N ASP A 250 -9.23 1.44 10.65
CA ASP A 250 -9.28 2.85 11.03
C ASP A 250 -8.89 3.74 9.83
N SER A 251 -9.89 4.17 9.04
CA SER A 251 -9.70 5.08 7.91
C SER A 251 -9.01 6.39 8.32
N ARG A 252 -9.28 6.91 9.53
CA ARG A 252 -8.63 8.12 10.06
C ARG A 252 -7.13 7.93 10.19
N ARG A 253 -6.68 6.75 10.60
CA ARG A 253 -5.26 6.42 10.69
C ARG A 253 -4.62 6.41 9.31
N VAL A 254 -5.23 5.73 8.34
CA VAL A 254 -4.70 5.64 6.96
C VAL A 254 -4.56 7.04 6.35
N VAL A 255 -5.59 7.88 6.44
CA VAL A 255 -5.58 9.27 5.96
C VAL A 255 -4.50 10.08 6.66
N ARG A 256 -4.39 9.99 8.00
CA ARG A 256 -3.35 10.68 8.77
C ARG A 256 -1.95 10.27 8.35
N ASP A 257 -1.69 8.96 8.22
CA ASP A 257 -0.36 8.43 7.91
C ASP A 257 0.05 8.82 6.48
N ILE A 258 -0.87 8.83 5.49
CA ILE A 258 -0.63 9.33 4.12
C ILE A 258 -0.31 10.83 4.16
N THR A 259 -1.10 11.62 4.90
CA THR A 259 -0.89 13.06 5.05
C THR A 259 0.46 13.33 5.72
N GLN A 260 0.80 12.58 6.77
CA GLN A 260 2.08 12.71 7.46
C GLN A 260 3.26 12.36 6.54
N ALA A 261 3.15 11.32 5.71
CA ALA A 261 4.19 10.99 4.73
C ALA A 261 4.46 12.16 3.77
N ARG A 262 3.42 12.90 3.37
CA ARG A 262 3.57 14.14 2.57
C ARG A 262 4.28 15.25 3.35
N VAL A 263 3.92 15.45 4.62
CA VAL A 263 4.57 16.42 5.51
C VAL A 263 6.05 16.06 5.72
N ASP A 264 6.38 14.78 5.83
CA ASP A 264 7.74 14.26 5.95
C ASP A 264 8.55 14.33 4.64
N GLY A 265 7.95 14.88 3.57
CA GLY A 265 8.62 15.21 2.32
C GLY A 265 8.49 14.15 1.23
N ALA A 266 7.57 13.18 1.35
CA ALA A 266 7.34 12.23 0.28
C ALA A 266 6.86 12.92 -1.01
N ASN A 267 7.61 12.72 -2.10
CA ASN A 267 7.26 13.18 -3.43
C ASN A 267 6.28 12.22 -4.11
N ILE A 268 6.39 10.92 -3.82
CA ILE A 268 5.49 9.85 -4.30
C ILE A 268 5.03 9.06 -3.08
N VAL A 269 3.72 8.76 -3.02
CA VAL A 269 3.11 7.94 -1.96
C VAL A 269 2.45 6.71 -2.59
N VAL A 270 2.94 5.53 -2.20
CA VAL A 270 2.42 4.22 -2.60
C VAL A 270 1.72 3.59 -1.42
N VAL A 271 0.50 3.10 -1.61
CA VAL A 271 -0.28 2.41 -0.57
C VAL A 271 -0.56 0.98 -1.02
N LEU A 272 -0.30 0.03 -0.13
CA LEU A 272 -0.44 -1.42 -0.33
C LEU A 272 -1.52 -1.96 0.61
N PRO A 273 -2.82 -1.82 0.29
CA PRO A 273 -3.88 -2.32 1.13
C PRO A 273 -4.14 -3.82 0.89
N HIS A 274 -4.26 -4.57 1.97
CA HIS A 274 -4.75 -5.95 1.99
C HIS A 274 -6.22 -5.93 2.45
N TRP A 275 -7.16 -5.89 1.49
CA TRP A 275 -8.56 -5.51 1.69
C TRP A 275 -9.57 -6.33 0.88
N GLY A 276 -10.86 -6.06 1.07
CA GLY A 276 -11.92 -6.64 0.27
C GLY A 276 -12.37 -8.02 0.76
N THR A 277 -12.80 -8.89 -0.16
CA THR A 277 -13.37 -10.21 0.16
C THR A 277 -12.74 -11.28 -0.71
N LYS A 278 -12.25 -12.36 -0.10
CA LYS A 278 -11.63 -13.50 -0.81
C LYS A 278 -12.54 -14.05 -1.92
N ASN A 279 -11.94 -14.35 -3.06
CA ASN A 279 -12.57 -14.94 -4.26
C ASN A 279 -13.68 -14.08 -4.87
N ARG A 280 -13.78 -12.81 -4.53
CA ARG A 280 -14.76 -11.89 -5.10
C ARG A 280 -14.11 -11.09 -6.23
N VAL A 281 -14.57 -11.30 -7.47
CA VAL A 281 -14.06 -10.61 -8.66
C VAL A 281 -14.47 -9.13 -8.66
N GLN A 282 -15.72 -8.82 -8.25
CA GLN A 282 -16.22 -7.44 -8.20
C GLN A 282 -15.72 -6.72 -6.94
N THR A 283 -15.17 -5.54 -7.12
CA THR A 283 -14.74 -4.69 -6.00
C THR A 283 -15.94 -4.17 -5.21
N PRO A 284 -15.98 -4.36 -3.89
CA PRO A 284 -17.02 -3.79 -3.05
C PRO A 284 -16.98 -2.25 -3.04
N GLU A 285 -18.14 -1.61 -2.96
CA GLU A 285 -18.23 -0.14 -2.89
C GLU A 285 -17.46 0.46 -1.71
N THR A 286 -17.43 -0.24 -0.57
CA THR A 286 -16.63 0.17 0.60
C THR A 286 -15.13 0.22 0.32
N VAL A 287 -14.62 -0.63 -0.57
CA VAL A 287 -13.22 -0.64 -1.01
C VAL A 287 -12.95 0.51 -1.97
N ARG A 288 -13.89 0.81 -2.90
CA ARG A 288 -13.80 1.98 -3.78
C ARG A 288 -13.79 3.29 -2.99
N ALA A 289 -14.68 3.41 -2.00
CA ALA A 289 -14.73 4.57 -1.10
C ALA A 289 -13.41 4.74 -0.34
N ALA A 290 -12.83 3.66 0.20
CA ALA A 290 -11.52 3.72 0.87
C ALA A 290 -10.39 4.14 -0.09
N ALA A 291 -10.39 3.66 -1.34
CA ALA A 291 -9.42 4.10 -2.35
C ALA A 291 -9.53 5.60 -2.64
N LEU A 292 -10.76 6.12 -2.75
CA LEU A 292 -11.01 7.55 -2.95
C LEU A 292 -10.50 8.39 -1.77
N GLU A 293 -10.75 7.97 -0.52
CA GLU A 293 -10.22 8.64 0.67
C GLU A 293 -8.69 8.67 0.69
N MET A 294 -8.03 7.55 0.34
CA MET A 294 -6.56 7.49 0.23
C MET A 294 -6.03 8.43 -0.85
N ALA A 295 -6.68 8.48 -2.03
CA ALA A 295 -6.32 9.36 -3.13
C ALA A 295 -6.45 10.85 -2.73
N GLN A 296 -7.54 11.22 -2.06
CA GLN A 296 -7.78 12.57 -1.54
C GLN A 296 -6.76 12.95 -0.46
N ALA A 297 -6.37 11.99 0.40
CA ALA A 297 -5.35 12.19 1.42
C ALA A 297 -3.94 12.38 0.85
N GLY A 298 -3.71 11.96 -0.40
CA GLY A 298 -2.42 12.17 -1.05
C GLY A 298 -1.74 10.92 -1.62
N ALA A 299 -2.38 9.75 -1.67
CA ALA A 299 -1.82 8.60 -2.37
C ALA A 299 -1.72 8.85 -3.88
N ASP A 300 -0.62 8.44 -4.52
CA ASP A 300 -0.44 8.50 -5.98
C ASP A 300 -0.67 7.13 -6.62
N VAL A 301 -0.38 6.06 -5.88
CA VAL A 301 -0.50 4.68 -6.35
C VAL A 301 -1.11 3.83 -5.24
N ILE A 302 -2.14 3.05 -5.54
CA ILE A 302 -2.78 2.12 -4.62
C ILE A 302 -2.80 0.75 -5.27
N LEU A 303 -2.18 -0.24 -4.63
CA LEU A 303 -1.99 -1.60 -5.16
C LEU A 303 -2.54 -2.61 -4.17
N GLY A 304 -3.79 -3.02 -4.39
CA GLY A 304 -4.56 -3.88 -3.51
C GLY A 304 -4.23 -5.36 -3.64
N THR A 305 -4.42 -6.10 -2.53
CA THR A 305 -4.32 -7.55 -2.43
C THR A 305 -5.39 -8.11 -1.49
N HIS A 306 -5.43 -9.38 -1.21
CA HIS A 306 -6.36 -10.17 -0.39
C HIS A 306 -7.49 -10.87 -1.17
N PRO A 307 -8.18 -10.30 -2.19
CA PRO A 307 -9.22 -11.07 -2.90
C PRO A 307 -8.71 -12.36 -3.51
N ASN A 308 -7.40 -12.52 -3.73
CA ASN A 308 -6.76 -13.69 -4.35
C ASN A 308 -7.23 -13.94 -5.80
N VAL A 309 -7.96 -13.01 -6.36
CA VAL A 309 -8.38 -12.93 -7.76
C VAL A 309 -8.07 -11.54 -8.28
N VAL A 310 -7.79 -11.41 -9.56
CA VAL A 310 -7.57 -10.09 -10.17
C VAL A 310 -8.86 -9.28 -10.18
N GLN A 311 -8.74 -7.99 -9.90
CA GLN A 311 -9.83 -7.02 -9.98
C GLN A 311 -9.43 -5.87 -10.90
N GLU A 312 -10.37 -4.97 -11.18
CA GLU A 312 -10.19 -3.85 -12.07
C GLU A 312 -9.10 -2.86 -11.62
N MET A 313 -8.69 -2.06 -12.58
CA MET A 313 -7.82 -0.90 -12.36
C MET A 313 -8.58 0.38 -12.69
N GLU A 314 -8.32 1.43 -11.95
CA GLU A 314 -8.98 2.71 -12.10
C GLU A 314 -7.96 3.86 -11.98
N ARG A 315 -8.26 4.97 -12.65
CA ARG A 315 -7.52 6.23 -12.50
C ARG A 315 -8.43 7.27 -11.85
N LEU A 316 -8.23 7.51 -10.57
CA LEU A 316 -8.99 8.50 -9.81
C LEU A 316 -8.41 9.90 -10.01
N LYS A 317 -9.29 10.88 -10.28
CA LYS A 317 -8.94 12.31 -10.29
C LYS A 317 -9.49 12.96 -9.03
N THR A 318 -8.62 13.50 -8.21
CA THR A 318 -8.99 14.12 -6.93
C THR A 318 -8.38 15.52 -6.80
N VAL A 319 -9.10 16.41 -6.13
CA VAL A 319 -8.55 17.71 -5.70
C VAL A 319 -8.00 17.53 -4.30
N ARG A 320 -6.71 17.86 -4.09
CA ARG A 320 -6.05 17.79 -2.78
C ARG A 320 -6.12 19.13 -2.04
N SER A 321 -5.59 19.19 -0.84
CA SER A 321 -5.64 20.37 0.05
C SER A 321 -5.01 21.64 -0.53
N ASP A 322 -4.14 21.53 -1.51
CA ASP A 322 -3.53 22.65 -2.25
C ASP A 322 -4.44 23.21 -3.37
N GLY A 323 -5.65 22.66 -3.53
CA GLY A 323 -6.62 23.04 -4.57
C GLY A 323 -6.28 22.53 -5.97
N LEU A 324 -5.23 21.73 -6.13
CA LEU A 324 -4.81 21.19 -7.43
C LEU A 324 -5.39 19.79 -7.66
N THR A 325 -5.62 19.48 -8.94
CA THR A 325 -6.06 18.13 -9.35
C THR A 325 -4.86 17.21 -9.49
N TYR A 326 -4.99 15.99 -8.93
CA TYR A 326 -4.02 14.91 -9.01
C TYR A 326 -4.68 13.64 -9.55
N GLU A 327 -3.87 12.80 -10.17
CA GLU A 327 -4.28 11.46 -10.60
C GLU A 327 -3.67 10.42 -9.68
N THR A 328 -4.47 9.42 -9.28
CA THR A 328 -4.06 8.24 -8.52
C THR A 328 -4.38 7.01 -9.33
N VAL A 329 -3.40 6.16 -9.56
CA VAL A 329 -3.62 4.83 -10.17
C VAL A 329 -4.00 3.86 -9.05
N VAL A 330 -5.14 3.20 -9.21
CA VAL A 330 -5.64 2.17 -8.29
C VAL A 330 -5.70 0.85 -9.04
N CYS A 331 -5.06 -0.18 -8.48
CA CYS A 331 -5.32 -1.58 -8.80
C CYS A 331 -6.01 -2.20 -7.59
N TYR A 332 -7.25 -2.60 -7.71
CA TYR A 332 -8.03 -3.08 -6.58
C TYR A 332 -7.56 -4.45 -6.08
N SER A 333 -7.11 -5.34 -6.96
CA SER A 333 -6.43 -6.58 -6.59
C SER A 333 -5.49 -7.10 -7.68
N LEU A 334 -4.24 -7.32 -7.31
CA LEU A 334 -3.22 -7.94 -8.17
C LEU A 334 -3.39 -9.46 -8.34
N GLY A 335 -4.34 -10.10 -7.62
CA GLY A 335 -4.49 -11.55 -7.59
C GLY A 335 -3.36 -12.25 -6.83
N CYS A 336 -3.16 -13.53 -7.11
CA CYS A 336 -2.07 -14.33 -6.52
C CYS A 336 -0.83 -14.29 -7.41
N LEU A 337 0.35 -14.20 -6.76
CA LEU A 337 1.63 -14.47 -7.40
C LEU A 337 2.06 -15.92 -7.20
N LEU A 338 1.75 -16.52 -6.04
CA LEU A 338 2.00 -17.93 -5.76
C LEU A 338 0.92 -18.51 -4.87
N THR A 339 0.39 -19.69 -5.22
CA THR A 339 -0.61 -20.41 -4.43
C THR A 339 -0.65 -21.88 -4.85
N ASP A 340 -1.20 -22.77 -4.02
CA ASP A 340 -1.55 -24.15 -4.38
C ASP A 340 -3.04 -24.30 -4.76
N ALA A 341 -3.77 -23.22 -4.86
CA ALA A 341 -5.17 -23.20 -5.28
C ALA A 341 -5.34 -23.89 -6.66
N ARG A 342 -6.49 -24.55 -6.83
CA ARG A 342 -6.80 -25.29 -8.06
C ARG A 342 -7.90 -24.66 -8.90
N ASN A 343 -8.59 -23.68 -8.35
CA ASN A 343 -9.57 -22.94 -9.11
C ASN A 343 -8.87 -21.93 -10.03
N SER A 344 -9.44 -21.75 -11.20
CA SER A 344 -8.84 -20.98 -12.27
C SER A 344 -8.76 -19.47 -11.98
N GLU A 345 -9.56 -18.97 -11.04
CA GLU A 345 -9.53 -17.57 -10.62
C GLU A 345 -8.28 -17.26 -9.80
N ASN A 346 -7.94 -18.13 -8.86
CA ASN A 346 -6.79 -17.92 -7.95
C ASN A 346 -5.44 -18.30 -8.60
N THR A 347 -5.44 -18.98 -9.75
CA THR A 347 -4.20 -19.26 -10.49
C THR A 347 -3.82 -18.16 -11.47
N ALA A 348 -4.66 -17.11 -11.58
CA ALA A 348 -4.37 -15.91 -12.34
C ALA A 348 -3.96 -14.75 -11.42
N GLY A 349 -2.89 -14.07 -11.77
CA GLY A 349 -2.42 -12.85 -11.16
C GLY A 349 -1.90 -11.88 -12.21
N MET A 350 -1.40 -10.75 -11.78
CA MET A 350 -0.75 -9.79 -12.67
C MET A 350 0.43 -9.09 -12.03
N ALA A 351 1.40 -8.70 -12.85
CA ALA A 351 2.37 -7.69 -12.53
C ALA A 351 1.96 -6.37 -13.20
N VAL A 352 1.93 -5.30 -12.42
CA VAL A 352 1.62 -3.94 -12.89
C VAL A 352 2.88 -3.12 -12.85
N ARG A 353 3.32 -2.63 -14.01
CA ARG A 353 4.44 -1.69 -14.18
C ARG A 353 3.88 -0.29 -14.35
N LEU A 354 4.38 0.66 -13.56
CA LEU A 354 3.97 2.06 -13.61
C LEU A 354 5.19 2.98 -13.57
N GLU A 355 5.38 3.77 -14.60
CA GLU A 355 6.35 4.86 -14.59
C GLU A 355 5.73 6.10 -13.93
N MET A 356 6.37 6.56 -12.85
CA MET A 356 6.03 7.81 -12.17
C MET A 356 6.99 8.91 -12.63
N THR A 357 6.46 10.04 -13.08
CA THR A 357 7.27 11.22 -13.39
C THR A 357 7.14 12.23 -12.25
N TYR A 358 8.28 12.55 -11.62
CA TYR A 358 8.37 13.61 -10.61
C TYR A 358 9.02 14.85 -11.19
N ASP A 359 8.33 15.98 -11.14
CA ASP A 359 8.86 17.29 -11.52
C ASP A 359 9.40 18.01 -10.27
N PRO A 360 10.72 18.24 -10.17
CA PRO A 360 11.32 18.89 -9.01
C PRO A 360 10.98 20.39 -8.90
N VAL A 361 10.58 21.03 -10.00
CA VAL A 361 10.20 22.45 -10.02
C VAL A 361 8.82 22.65 -9.40
N THR A 362 7.85 21.89 -9.86
CA THR A 362 6.47 21.94 -9.33
C THR A 362 6.27 21.07 -8.09
N ARG A 363 7.24 20.20 -7.78
CA ARG A 363 7.17 19.18 -6.71
C ARG A 363 6.00 18.22 -6.86
N ARG A 364 5.58 17.94 -8.09
CA ARG A 364 4.44 17.07 -8.38
C ARG A 364 4.89 15.78 -9.01
N ALA A 365 4.24 14.70 -8.61
CA ALA A 365 4.35 13.41 -9.26
C ALA A 365 3.09 13.14 -10.12
N SER A 366 3.29 12.53 -11.27
CA SER A 366 2.20 12.09 -12.15
C SER A 366 2.45 10.66 -12.62
N PRO A 367 1.41 9.80 -12.59
CA PRO A 367 1.51 8.45 -13.10
C PRO A 367 1.41 8.41 -14.63
N GLY A 368 2.27 7.61 -15.24
CA GLY A 368 2.15 7.19 -16.65
C GLY A 368 1.02 6.19 -16.86
N THR A 369 0.93 5.63 -18.04
CA THR A 369 -0.02 4.54 -18.34
C THR A 369 0.50 3.24 -17.72
N PRO A 370 -0.31 2.52 -16.91
CA PRO A 370 0.08 1.22 -16.39
C PRO A 370 0.25 0.20 -17.52
N GLU A 371 1.33 -0.58 -17.45
CA GLU A 371 1.55 -1.76 -18.28
C GLU A 371 1.30 -3.00 -17.42
N VAL A 372 0.51 -3.95 -17.94
CA VAL A 372 0.10 -5.13 -17.19
C VAL A 372 0.62 -6.38 -17.87
N THR A 373 1.38 -7.19 -17.11
CA THR A 373 1.80 -8.54 -17.52
C THR A 373 0.90 -9.55 -16.82
N PRO A 374 0.06 -10.30 -17.56
CA PRO A 374 -0.72 -11.39 -17.00
C PRO A 374 0.18 -12.52 -16.52
N LEU A 375 -0.03 -12.98 -15.29
CA LEU A 375 0.71 -14.06 -14.68
C LEU A 375 -0.18 -15.29 -14.49
N TYR A 376 0.40 -16.46 -14.68
CA TYR A 376 -0.23 -17.75 -14.42
C TYR A 376 0.61 -18.57 -13.46
N ILE A 377 -0.03 -19.22 -12.49
CA ILE A 377 0.64 -20.14 -11.57
C ILE A 377 0.46 -21.56 -12.11
N ALA A 378 1.46 -22.04 -12.84
CA ALA A 378 1.50 -23.39 -13.39
C ALA A 378 1.77 -24.41 -12.28
N ARG A 379 1.05 -25.54 -12.33
CA ARG A 379 1.22 -26.69 -11.43
C ARG A 379 1.53 -27.94 -12.24
N GLN A 380 2.78 -28.25 -12.42
CA GLN A 380 3.25 -29.32 -13.27
C GLN A 380 3.65 -30.57 -12.48
N ARG A 381 3.50 -31.73 -13.10
CA ARG A 381 4.06 -32.99 -12.58
C ARG A 381 5.37 -33.27 -13.28
N GLU A 382 6.44 -33.35 -12.52
CA GLU A 382 7.78 -33.78 -12.96
C GLU A 382 8.21 -35.06 -12.25
N ASP A 383 9.35 -35.59 -12.59
CA ASP A 383 9.89 -36.83 -11.98
C ASP A 383 10.06 -36.66 -10.46
N SER A 384 10.45 -35.48 -10.00
CA SER A 384 10.59 -35.10 -8.58
C SER A 384 9.27 -34.94 -7.83
N GLY A 385 8.13 -34.84 -8.56
CA GLY A 385 6.81 -34.59 -7.94
C GLY A 385 6.05 -33.46 -8.60
N ILE A 386 5.24 -32.76 -7.80
CA ILE A 386 4.51 -31.56 -8.24
C ILE A 386 5.42 -30.36 -8.04
N VAL A 387 5.52 -29.50 -9.05
CA VAL A 387 6.23 -28.20 -8.99
C VAL A 387 5.27 -27.05 -9.32
N TYR A 388 5.52 -25.89 -8.70
CA TYR A 388 4.77 -24.67 -8.93
C TYR A 388 5.68 -23.62 -9.56
N ARG A 389 5.20 -22.97 -10.64
CA ARG A 389 5.95 -21.93 -11.37
C ARG A 389 5.06 -20.75 -11.67
N VAL A 390 5.56 -19.57 -11.41
CA VAL A 390 4.98 -18.32 -11.93
C VAL A 390 5.42 -18.17 -13.39
N VAL A 391 4.46 -17.99 -14.29
CA VAL A 391 4.70 -17.90 -15.73
C VAL A 391 4.05 -16.62 -16.25
N ASP A 392 4.79 -15.86 -17.05
CA ASP A 392 4.19 -14.84 -17.88
C ASP A 392 3.28 -15.52 -18.91
N ALA A 393 1.97 -15.29 -18.78
CA ALA A 393 0.93 -15.96 -19.55
C ALA A 393 0.87 -15.53 -21.03
N GLU A 394 1.73 -14.59 -21.44
CA GLU A 394 1.89 -14.13 -22.83
C GLU A 394 3.29 -14.39 -23.41
N ASN A 395 4.22 -14.89 -22.58
CA ASN A 395 5.56 -15.23 -23.02
C ASN A 395 5.56 -16.59 -23.76
N GLY A 396 5.59 -16.55 -25.09
CA GLY A 396 5.52 -17.75 -25.91
C GLY A 396 6.62 -18.80 -25.62
N GLN A 397 7.84 -18.38 -25.26
CA GLN A 397 8.93 -19.31 -24.91
C GLN A 397 8.67 -20.00 -23.57
N ALA A 398 8.18 -19.26 -22.59
CA ALA A 398 7.83 -19.83 -21.29
C ALA A 398 6.66 -20.80 -21.41
N LEU A 399 5.65 -20.47 -22.22
CA LEU A 399 4.47 -21.30 -22.46
C LEU A 399 4.81 -22.63 -23.15
N GLN A 400 5.81 -22.67 -24.05
CA GLN A 400 6.25 -23.92 -24.72
C GLN A 400 6.79 -24.97 -23.74
N LYS A 401 7.22 -24.58 -22.54
CA LYS A 401 7.68 -25.50 -21.49
C LYS A 401 6.51 -26.13 -20.71
N LEU A 402 5.30 -25.68 -20.93
CA LEU A 402 4.08 -26.15 -20.26
C LEU A 402 3.39 -27.26 -21.05
N THR A 403 2.63 -28.11 -20.38
CA THR A 403 1.71 -29.06 -21.04
C THR A 403 0.61 -28.31 -21.80
N MET A 404 -0.02 -28.96 -22.77
CA MET A 404 -1.12 -28.36 -23.53
C MET A 404 -2.27 -27.87 -22.63
N SER A 405 -2.57 -28.60 -21.56
CA SER A 405 -3.60 -28.19 -20.59
C SER A 405 -3.18 -26.97 -19.80
N GLU A 406 -1.92 -26.84 -19.40
CA GLU A 406 -1.37 -25.69 -18.70
C GLU A 406 -1.29 -24.46 -19.63
N GLN A 407 -0.95 -24.65 -20.92
CA GLN A 407 -0.98 -23.58 -21.92
C GLN A 407 -2.39 -23.01 -22.09
N ALA A 408 -3.40 -23.88 -22.15
CA ALA A 408 -4.79 -23.45 -22.23
C ALA A 408 -5.25 -22.69 -20.95
N ALA A 409 -4.79 -23.14 -19.77
CA ALA A 409 -5.08 -22.46 -18.50
C ALA A 409 -4.36 -21.09 -18.41
N ALA A 410 -3.11 -20.99 -18.88
CA ALA A 410 -2.37 -19.73 -18.96
C ALA A 410 -3.07 -18.72 -19.90
N ALA A 411 -3.53 -19.17 -21.09
CA ALA A 411 -4.29 -18.34 -22.01
C ALA A 411 -5.60 -17.84 -21.38
N GLN A 412 -6.26 -18.67 -20.56
CA GLN A 412 -7.46 -18.26 -19.84
C GLN A 412 -7.14 -17.27 -18.71
N ALA A 413 -6.01 -17.43 -18.00
CA ALA A 413 -5.54 -16.47 -17.01
C ALA A 413 -5.26 -15.10 -17.65
N ALA A 414 -4.56 -15.07 -18.78
CA ALA A 414 -4.32 -13.83 -19.54
C ALA A 414 -5.63 -13.16 -19.97
N LYS A 415 -6.61 -13.93 -20.45
CA LYS A 415 -7.93 -13.39 -20.80
C LYS A 415 -8.65 -12.78 -19.59
N ARG A 416 -8.59 -13.42 -18.42
CA ARG A 416 -9.19 -12.87 -17.19
C ARG A 416 -8.56 -11.55 -16.77
N VAL A 417 -7.22 -11.50 -16.75
CA VAL A 417 -6.50 -10.26 -16.42
C VAL A 417 -6.93 -9.14 -17.37
N LYS A 418 -6.92 -9.39 -18.69
CA LYS A 418 -7.33 -8.40 -19.69
C LYS A 418 -8.77 -7.95 -19.52
N SER A 419 -9.69 -8.86 -19.22
CA SER A 419 -11.09 -8.51 -18.98
C SER A 419 -11.25 -7.67 -17.71
N ALA A 420 -10.53 -7.99 -16.64
CA ALA A 420 -10.62 -7.25 -15.39
C ALA A 420 -10.13 -5.80 -15.51
N ILE A 421 -9.07 -5.55 -16.31
CA ILE A 421 -8.48 -4.20 -16.47
C ILE A 421 -9.17 -3.35 -17.57
N GLN A 422 -10.05 -3.93 -18.39
CA GLN A 422 -10.77 -3.25 -19.48
C GLN A 422 -12.18 -2.79 -19.10
N GLU A 423 -12.67 -3.09 -17.89
CA GLU A 423 -13.94 -2.55 -17.42
C GLU A 423 -13.78 -1.04 -17.18
N GLU A 424 -14.55 -0.28 -18.03
CA GLU A 424 -14.67 1.18 -18.03
C GLU A 424 -15.30 1.74 -16.74
#